data_3a3571d05fb8bc00b9f98b68e4230088
#
_entry.id   3a3571d05fb8bc00b9f98b68e4230088
#
_cell.length_a   1.000
_cell.length_b   1.000
_cell.length_c   1.000
_cell.angle_alpha   90.00
_cell.angle_beta   90.00
_cell.angle_gamma   90.00
#
_symmetry.space_group_name_H-M   'P 1'
#
loop_
_entity.id
_entity.type
_entity.pdbx_description
1 polymer ?
#
loop_
_entity_poly.entity_id
_entity_poly.type
_entity_poly.pdbx_seq_one_letter_code
_entity_poly.pdbx_strand_id
1 'polypeptide(L)'
;MNERTTTYKVYVKTDADGIITAVNSSAFLSDVTGWTEIDKGDGNKYHHAQGNYFDMPIIDERGIYNYKLVNEKPVLRTEEDKSPEVARINAHAEIAELKHKLTATDYIAAKIAEGVATREEYAEKLAERAAYRARINELEGNDG
;
A
#
# COMPACT_ATOMS: atom_id res chain seq x y z
N MET A 1 -38.03 -16.57 30.36
CA MET A 1 -36.97 -15.68 30.29
C MET A 1 -36.37 -15.61 28.92
N ASN A 2 -36.28 -14.46 28.42
CA ASN A 2 -35.82 -14.29 27.07
C ASN A 2 -34.36 -13.85 27.04
N GLU A 3 -33.54 -14.78 26.66
CA GLU A 3 -32.22 -14.39 26.31
C GLU A 3 -32.31 -13.67 24.98
N ARG A 4 -31.94 -12.42 24.99
CA ARG A 4 -31.86 -11.70 23.74
C ARG A 4 -30.50 -11.90 23.15
N THR A 5 -30.48 -12.69 22.14
CA THR A 5 -29.29 -12.80 21.35
C THR A 5 -29.23 -11.55 20.45
N THR A 6 -28.25 -10.70 20.70
CA THR A 6 -28.07 -9.53 19.87
C THR A 6 -27.29 -9.92 18.65
N THR A 7 -27.89 -9.73 17.51
CA THR A 7 -27.24 -10.00 16.23
C THR A 7 -26.55 -8.74 15.74
N TYR A 8 -25.28 -8.86 15.41
CA TYR A 8 -24.49 -7.78 14.86
C TYR A 8 -24.19 -8.08 13.41
N LYS A 9 -24.16 -7.04 12.61
CA LYS A 9 -23.81 -7.14 11.19
C LYS A 9 -22.37 -6.70 11.00
N VAL A 10 -21.68 -7.36 10.10
CA VAL A 10 -20.30 -7.03 9.75
C VAL A 10 -20.32 -6.26 8.43
N TYR A 11 -19.70 -5.11 8.44
CA TYR A 11 -19.62 -4.22 7.28
C TYR A 11 -18.17 -4.01 6.86
N VAL A 12 -17.96 -3.92 5.56
CA VAL A 12 -16.65 -3.58 5.02
C VAL A 12 -16.78 -2.42 4.05
N LYS A 13 -15.68 -1.70 3.89
CA LYS A 13 -15.52 -0.75 2.79
C LYS A 13 -14.58 -1.36 1.80
N THR A 14 -14.81 -1.11 0.53
CA THR A 14 -13.94 -1.58 -0.54
C THR A 14 -13.52 -0.43 -1.44
N ASP A 15 -12.39 -0.59 -2.11
CA ASP A 15 -11.99 0.35 -3.15
C ASP A 15 -12.63 -0.03 -4.49
N ALA A 16 -12.23 0.66 -5.56
CA ALA A 16 -12.79 0.44 -6.89
C ALA A 16 -12.53 -0.98 -7.42
N ASP A 17 -11.53 -1.66 -6.89
CA ASP A 17 -11.17 -3.01 -7.31
C ASP A 17 -11.76 -4.10 -6.42
N GLY A 18 -12.59 -3.72 -5.45
CA GLY A 18 -13.21 -4.67 -4.54
C GLY A 18 -12.32 -5.09 -3.38
N ILE A 19 -11.20 -4.41 -3.18
CA ILE A 19 -10.28 -4.71 -2.09
C ILE A 19 -10.82 -4.12 -0.79
N ILE A 20 -10.85 -4.93 0.28
CA ILE A 20 -11.39 -4.51 1.57
C ILE A 20 -10.40 -3.58 2.25
N THR A 21 -10.83 -2.35 2.51
CA THR A 21 -9.99 -1.32 3.11
C THR A 21 -10.38 -1.00 4.55
N ALA A 22 -11.55 -1.46 4.99
CA ALA A 22 -12.00 -1.26 6.37
C ALA A 22 -13.01 -2.33 6.73
N VAL A 23 -13.09 -2.67 8.01
CA VAL A 23 -14.08 -3.58 8.56
C VAL A 23 -14.63 -2.99 9.85
N ASN A 24 -15.92 -3.12 10.08
CA ASN A 24 -16.52 -2.65 11.32
C ASN A 24 -17.81 -3.41 11.61
N SER A 25 -18.33 -3.22 12.81
CA SER A 25 -19.54 -3.85 13.30
C SER A 25 -20.67 -2.83 13.36
N SER A 26 -21.90 -3.31 13.17
CA SER A 26 -23.09 -2.49 13.35
C SER A 26 -23.19 -1.88 14.75
N ALA A 27 -22.50 -2.47 15.74
CA ALA A 27 -22.47 -1.94 17.10
C ALA A 27 -21.83 -0.57 17.18
N PHE A 28 -20.94 -0.24 16.23
CA PHE A 28 -20.13 1.00 16.26
C PHE A 28 -20.42 1.94 15.08
N LEU A 29 -21.28 1.53 14.16
CA LEU A 29 -21.62 2.34 12.99
C LEU A 29 -23.02 2.94 13.16
N SER A 30 -23.10 4.24 13.24
CA SER A 30 -24.38 4.94 13.27
C SER A 30 -24.91 5.18 11.85
N ASP A 31 -24.02 5.22 10.87
CA ASP A 31 -24.36 5.40 9.46
C ASP A 31 -23.57 4.39 8.65
N VAL A 32 -24.29 3.60 7.87
CA VAL A 32 -23.70 2.52 7.05
C VAL A 32 -23.60 2.90 5.57
N THR A 33 -23.81 4.15 5.23
CA THR A 33 -23.67 4.62 3.85
C THR A 33 -22.23 4.38 3.37
N GLY A 34 -22.09 3.73 2.23
CA GLY A 34 -20.75 3.40 1.70
C GLY A 34 -20.14 2.13 2.26
N TRP A 35 -20.83 1.47 3.18
CA TRP A 35 -20.40 0.19 3.72
C TRP A 35 -21.21 -0.94 3.11
N THR A 36 -20.62 -2.11 3.01
CA THR A 36 -21.26 -3.32 2.47
C THR A 36 -21.37 -4.36 3.58
N GLU A 37 -22.59 -4.84 3.82
CA GLU A 37 -22.82 -5.93 4.77
C GLU A 37 -22.29 -7.25 4.17
N ILE A 38 -21.47 -7.97 4.93
CA ILE A 38 -20.91 -9.24 4.44
C ILE A 38 -21.31 -10.43 5.30
N ASP A 39 -21.72 -10.21 6.55
CA ASP A 39 -22.08 -11.28 7.46
C ASP A 39 -22.86 -10.71 8.63
N LYS A 40 -23.44 -11.61 9.41
CA LYS A 40 -24.12 -11.26 10.66
C LYS A 40 -24.04 -12.44 11.63
N GLY A 41 -24.04 -12.15 12.90
CA GLY A 41 -23.99 -13.19 13.93
C GLY A 41 -23.89 -12.59 15.31
N ASP A 42 -23.74 -13.47 16.28
CA ASP A 42 -23.69 -13.11 17.69
C ASP A 42 -22.28 -13.23 18.23
N GLY A 43 -22.02 -12.55 19.33
CA GLY A 43 -20.78 -12.69 20.06
C GLY A 43 -19.73 -11.71 19.64
N ASN A 44 -18.56 -11.86 20.27
CA ASN A 44 -17.48 -10.89 20.17
C ASN A 44 -16.88 -10.76 18.77
N LYS A 45 -16.86 -11.84 18.03
CA LYS A 45 -16.38 -11.84 16.65
C LYS A 45 -17.14 -10.84 15.79
N TYR A 46 -18.45 -10.76 16.01
CA TYR A 46 -19.32 -9.86 15.24
C TYR A 46 -19.46 -8.51 15.90
N HIS A 47 -19.55 -8.46 17.22
CA HIS A 47 -19.66 -7.21 17.97
C HIS A 47 -18.42 -6.32 17.79
N HIS A 48 -17.23 -6.93 17.81
CA HIS A 48 -15.96 -6.24 17.63
C HIS A 48 -15.30 -6.69 16.32
N ALA A 49 -16.07 -6.65 15.23
CA ALA A 49 -15.61 -7.15 13.94
C ALA A 49 -14.34 -6.50 13.43
N GLN A 50 -14.12 -5.23 13.77
CA GLN A 50 -12.94 -4.49 13.33
C GLN A 50 -11.62 -5.13 13.78
N GLY A 51 -11.64 -5.91 14.86
CA GLY A 51 -10.43 -6.59 15.32
C GLY A 51 -10.54 -8.10 15.40
N ASN A 52 -11.75 -8.66 15.26
CA ASN A 52 -11.99 -10.07 15.54
C ASN A 52 -12.62 -10.86 14.40
N TYR A 53 -13.18 -10.19 13.42
CA TYR A 53 -13.90 -10.91 12.37
C TYR A 53 -12.98 -11.71 11.45
N PHE A 54 -11.88 -11.11 11.02
CA PHE A 54 -10.92 -11.76 10.14
C PHE A 54 -9.84 -12.47 10.95
N ASP A 55 -9.37 -13.60 10.46
CA ASP A 55 -8.29 -14.36 11.09
C ASP A 55 -6.97 -13.62 11.08
N MET A 56 -6.77 -12.76 10.09
CA MET A 56 -5.58 -11.94 9.94
C MET A 56 -5.97 -10.48 9.92
N PRO A 57 -5.05 -9.57 10.24
CA PRO A 57 -5.32 -8.14 10.03
C PRO A 57 -5.70 -7.88 8.58
N ILE A 58 -6.51 -6.87 8.34
CA ILE A 58 -6.93 -6.52 6.97
C ILE A 58 -5.81 -5.91 6.15
N ILE A 59 -4.72 -5.51 6.79
CA ILE A 59 -3.55 -4.94 6.12
C ILE A 59 -2.32 -5.72 6.60
N ASP A 60 -1.39 -6.02 5.69
CA ASP A 60 -0.18 -6.75 6.04
C ASP A 60 0.94 -5.80 6.47
N GLU A 61 2.09 -6.36 6.84
CA GLU A 61 3.24 -5.59 7.32
C GLU A 61 3.82 -4.63 6.28
N ARG A 62 3.52 -4.85 5.00
CA ARG A 62 3.96 -3.99 3.90
C ARG A 62 2.98 -2.84 3.64
N GLY A 63 1.83 -2.85 4.31
CA GLY A 63 0.77 -1.89 4.05
C GLY A 63 -0.16 -2.29 2.92
N ILE A 64 -0.15 -3.57 2.52
CA ILE A 64 -1.02 -4.09 1.46
C ILE A 64 -2.21 -4.78 2.09
N TYR A 65 -3.41 -4.53 1.56
CA TYR A 65 -4.62 -5.13 2.08
C TYR A 65 -4.68 -6.63 1.80
N ASN A 66 -5.16 -7.40 2.77
CA ASN A 66 -5.17 -8.86 2.73
C ASN A 66 -6.42 -9.48 2.12
N TYR A 67 -7.53 -8.77 2.09
CA TYR A 67 -8.81 -9.35 1.68
C TYR A 67 -9.47 -8.56 0.58
N LYS A 68 -10.24 -9.28 -0.27
CA LYS A 68 -11.07 -8.66 -1.28
C LYS A 68 -12.46 -9.30 -1.25
N LEU A 69 -13.46 -8.61 -1.77
CA LEU A 69 -14.80 -9.19 -1.93
C LEU A 69 -14.91 -9.88 -3.29
N VAL A 70 -15.34 -11.13 -3.26
CA VAL A 70 -15.67 -11.89 -4.45
C VAL A 70 -17.08 -12.43 -4.26
N ASN A 71 -18.02 -11.99 -5.08
CA ASN A 71 -19.43 -12.36 -4.94
C ASN A 71 -19.96 -12.06 -3.54
N GLU A 72 -19.63 -10.86 -3.04
CA GLU A 72 -20.06 -10.37 -1.72
C GLU A 72 -19.47 -11.13 -0.54
N LYS A 73 -18.43 -11.96 -0.76
CA LYS A 73 -17.76 -12.69 0.30
C LYS A 73 -16.29 -12.31 0.37
N PRO A 74 -15.75 -12.16 1.58
CA PRO A 74 -14.33 -11.84 1.71
C PRO A 74 -13.47 -13.04 1.38
N VAL A 75 -12.44 -12.81 0.60
CA VAL A 75 -11.48 -13.82 0.16
C VAL A 75 -10.08 -13.31 0.44
N LEU A 76 -9.23 -14.17 1.00
CA LEU A 76 -7.84 -13.82 1.25
C LEU A 76 -7.11 -13.67 -0.08
N ARG A 77 -6.41 -12.57 -0.25
CA ARG A 77 -5.64 -12.29 -1.46
C ARG A 77 -4.35 -13.13 -1.46
N THR A 78 -3.97 -13.58 -2.64
CA THR A 78 -2.72 -14.31 -2.82
C THR A 78 -1.58 -13.33 -3.07
N GLU A 79 -0.33 -13.80 -2.96
CA GLU A 79 0.83 -12.98 -3.31
C GLU A 79 0.79 -12.56 -4.78
N GLU A 80 0.29 -13.45 -5.65
CA GLU A 80 0.12 -13.11 -7.06
C GLU A 80 -0.88 -11.95 -7.24
N ASP A 81 -1.98 -11.99 -6.50
CA ASP A 81 -2.99 -10.93 -6.54
C ASP A 81 -2.42 -9.60 -6.05
N LYS A 82 -1.49 -9.64 -5.09
CA LYS A 82 -0.84 -8.46 -4.53
C LYS A 82 0.33 -7.96 -5.37
N SER A 83 0.76 -8.71 -6.38
CA SER A 83 2.00 -8.40 -7.12
C SER A 83 2.07 -6.99 -7.70
N PRO A 84 0.99 -6.38 -8.22
CA PRO A 84 1.07 -4.99 -8.67
C PRO A 84 1.41 -4.01 -7.55
N GLU A 85 0.88 -4.24 -6.35
CA GLU A 85 1.15 -3.40 -5.19
C GLU A 85 2.58 -3.59 -4.69
N VAL A 86 3.06 -4.83 -4.68
CA VAL A 86 4.44 -5.16 -4.33
C VAL A 86 5.40 -4.48 -5.30
N ALA A 87 5.11 -4.55 -6.60
CA ALA A 87 5.94 -3.90 -7.62
C ALA A 87 6.00 -2.39 -7.41
N ARG A 88 4.88 -1.78 -7.06
CA ARG A 88 4.81 -0.34 -6.79
C ARG A 88 5.64 0.05 -5.57
N ILE A 89 5.55 -0.73 -4.50
CA ILE A 89 6.33 -0.49 -3.29
C ILE A 89 7.82 -0.60 -3.59
N ASN A 90 8.23 -1.64 -4.34
CA ASN A 90 9.62 -1.84 -4.71
C ASN A 90 10.13 -0.72 -5.61
N ALA A 91 9.30 -0.25 -6.55
CA ALA A 91 9.66 0.86 -7.43
C ALA A 91 9.87 2.14 -6.63
N HIS A 92 8.99 2.45 -5.68
CA HIS A 92 9.13 3.63 -4.84
C HIS A 92 10.39 3.57 -3.97
N ALA A 93 10.71 2.39 -3.44
CA ALA A 93 11.93 2.21 -2.65
C ALA A 93 13.19 2.40 -3.51
N GLU A 94 13.19 1.88 -4.71
CA GLU A 94 14.31 2.03 -5.63
C GLU A 94 14.49 3.49 -6.04
N ILE A 95 13.41 4.20 -6.35
CA ILE A 95 13.44 5.62 -6.68
C ILE A 95 14.05 6.42 -5.53
N ALA A 96 13.62 6.16 -4.30
CA ALA A 96 14.13 6.86 -3.12
C ALA A 96 15.63 6.64 -2.95
N GLU A 97 16.10 5.40 -3.15
CA GLU A 97 17.52 5.08 -3.05
C GLU A 97 18.34 5.79 -4.14
N LEU A 98 17.84 5.78 -5.38
CA LEU A 98 18.51 6.44 -6.49
C LEU A 98 18.58 7.95 -6.29
N LYS A 99 17.51 8.57 -5.80
CA LYS A 99 17.50 10.00 -5.46
C LYS A 99 18.51 10.32 -4.37
N HIS A 100 18.64 9.43 -3.39
CA HIS A 100 19.64 9.59 -2.33
C HIS A 100 21.06 9.55 -2.91
N LYS A 101 21.34 8.65 -3.83
CA LYS A 101 22.64 8.57 -4.51
C LYS A 101 22.94 9.81 -5.32
N LEU A 102 21.92 10.37 -5.97
CA LEU A 102 22.09 11.64 -6.71
C LEU A 102 22.43 12.78 -5.76
N THR A 103 21.68 12.90 -4.66
CA THR A 103 21.94 13.93 -3.65
C THR A 103 23.36 13.81 -3.10
N ALA A 104 23.82 12.59 -2.81
CA ALA A 104 25.16 12.34 -2.26
C ALA A 104 26.28 12.77 -3.21
N THR A 105 25.99 12.87 -4.52
CA THR A 105 26.98 13.22 -5.53
C THR A 105 26.71 14.58 -6.19
N ASP A 106 25.75 15.35 -5.70
CA ASP A 106 25.46 16.69 -6.26
C ASP A 106 26.63 17.65 -6.16
N TYR A 107 27.53 17.46 -5.21
CA TYR A 107 28.74 18.29 -5.08
C TYR A 107 29.59 18.25 -6.34
N ILE A 108 29.53 17.19 -7.13
CA ILE A 108 30.31 17.05 -8.36
C ILE A 108 29.89 18.12 -9.37
N ALA A 109 28.58 18.31 -9.54
CA ALA A 109 28.06 19.34 -10.45
C ALA A 109 28.50 20.73 -9.99
N ALA A 110 28.49 21.01 -8.70
CA ALA A 110 28.90 22.26 -8.14
C ALA A 110 30.40 22.51 -8.39
N LYS A 111 31.25 21.51 -8.19
CA LYS A 111 32.68 21.64 -8.46
C LYS A 111 32.99 21.95 -9.93
N ILE A 112 32.28 21.28 -10.81
CA ILE A 112 32.45 21.52 -12.26
C ILE A 112 31.99 22.93 -12.62
N ALA A 113 30.84 23.37 -12.11
CA ALA A 113 30.29 24.69 -12.35
C ALA A 113 31.22 25.82 -11.87
N GLU A 114 31.90 25.58 -10.73
CA GLU A 114 32.83 26.56 -10.14
C GLU A 114 34.22 26.51 -10.76
N GLY A 115 34.48 25.57 -11.65
CA GLY A 115 35.77 25.43 -12.33
C GLY A 115 36.84 24.75 -11.48
N VAL A 116 36.50 24.16 -10.35
CA VAL A 116 37.48 23.46 -9.49
C VAL A 116 37.68 21.99 -9.89
N ALA A 117 36.84 21.48 -10.79
CA ALA A 117 36.98 20.13 -11.34
C ALA A 117 36.48 20.13 -12.77
N THR A 118 36.91 19.13 -13.54
CA THR A 118 36.50 18.98 -14.93
C THR A 118 35.53 17.81 -15.07
N ARG A 119 34.78 17.82 -16.17
CA ARG A 119 33.88 16.69 -16.45
C ARG A 119 34.67 15.40 -16.66
N GLU A 120 35.88 15.49 -17.21
CA GLU A 120 36.74 14.34 -17.45
C GLU A 120 37.15 13.66 -16.15
N GLU A 121 37.45 14.47 -15.12
CA GLU A 121 37.84 13.92 -13.81
C GLU A 121 36.72 13.07 -13.18
N TYR A 122 35.46 13.41 -13.47
CA TYR A 122 34.30 12.73 -12.92
C TYR A 122 33.48 11.97 -13.96
N ALA A 123 34.10 11.64 -15.10
CA ALA A 123 33.37 11.00 -16.21
C ALA A 123 32.58 9.77 -15.80
N GLU A 124 33.18 8.89 -14.97
CA GLU A 124 32.49 7.71 -14.46
C GLU A 124 31.30 8.05 -13.59
N LYS A 125 31.48 8.97 -12.65
CA LYS A 125 30.41 9.40 -11.76
C LYS A 125 29.27 10.10 -12.54
N LEU A 126 29.61 10.90 -13.52
CA LEU A 126 28.60 11.56 -14.34
C LEU A 126 27.79 10.53 -15.14
N ALA A 127 28.43 9.47 -15.64
CA ALA A 127 27.74 8.39 -16.32
C ALA A 127 26.80 7.63 -15.37
N GLU A 128 27.24 7.35 -14.15
CA GLU A 128 26.40 6.74 -13.12
C GLU A 128 25.19 7.60 -12.80
N ARG A 129 25.39 8.90 -12.64
CA ARG A 129 24.31 9.85 -12.37
C ARG A 129 23.26 9.87 -13.49
N ALA A 130 23.74 9.85 -14.74
CA ALA A 130 22.84 9.79 -15.89
C ALA A 130 22.03 8.51 -15.90
N ALA A 131 22.66 7.38 -15.56
CA ALA A 131 21.97 6.09 -15.45
C ALA A 131 20.92 6.09 -14.34
N TYR A 132 21.22 6.70 -13.20
CA TYR A 132 20.26 6.82 -12.09
C TYR A 132 19.02 7.62 -12.51
N ARG A 133 19.22 8.74 -13.21
CA ARG A 133 18.10 9.55 -13.70
C ARG A 133 17.25 8.78 -14.72
N ALA A 134 17.89 8.05 -15.61
CA ALA A 134 17.19 7.24 -16.62
C ALA A 134 16.35 6.17 -15.93
N ARG A 135 16.91 5.52 -14.91
CA ARG A 135 16.17 4.48 -14.17
C ARG A 135 15.01 5.08 -13.38
N ILE A 136 15.19 6.23 -12.75
CA ILE A 136 14.11 6.91 -12.03
C ILE A 136 12.96 7.22 -13.01
N ASN A 137 13.30 7.77 -14.18
CA ASN A 137 12.28 8.10 -15.18
C ASN A 137 11.53 6.87 -15.66
N GLU A 138 12.24 5.76 -15.85
CA GLU A 138 11.63 4.49 -16.22
C GLU A 138 10.66 4.02 -15.15
N LEU A 139 11.07 4.04 -13.89
CA LEU A 139 10.23 3.61 -12.76
C LEU A 139 9.02 4.52 -12.56
N GLU A 140 9.22 5.83 -12.69
CA GLU A 140 8.12 6.79 -12.56
C GLU A 140 7.15 6.71 -13.73
N GLY A 141 7.64 6.41 -14.91
CA GLY A 141 6.80 6.23 -16.08
C GLY A 141 5.92 4.99 -16.01
N ASN A 142 6.36 3.96 -15.27
CA ASN A 142 5.62 2.74 -15.08
C ASN A 142 4.62 2.82 -13.92
N ASP A 143 4.66 3.90 -13.17
CA ASP A 143 3.81 4.10 -11.99
C ASP A 143 2.49 4.81 -12.36
N GLY A 144 2.28 5.03 -13.63
CA GLY A 144 1.12 5.76 -14.14
C GLY A 144 -0.20 5.05 -14.06
#